data_0f32c1c1b2eb9489c4435ea7a50c1869
#
_entry.id   0f32c1c1b2eb9489c4435ea7a50c1869
#
_cell.length_a   1.000
_cell.length_b   1.000
_cell.length_c   1.000
_cell.angle_alpha   90.00
_cell.angle_beta   90.00
_cell.angle_gamma   90.00
#
_symmetry.space_group_name_H-M   'P 1'
#
loop_
_entity.id
_entity.type
_entity.pdbx_description
1 polymer ?
#
loop_
_entity_poly.entity_id
_entity_poly.type
_entity_poly.pdbx_seq_one_letter_code
_entity_poly.pdbx_strand_id
1 'polypeptide(L)'
;NPVPVLPLVELVSTLVTSDAAAAATEQFASAVLGKQVVRCSDRSGFVVNALLVPYLLAAVRMVEAGFATVADVDKAVVAGLSHPMGPLRLSDLVGLDTLKLIADKMYDEFKEPLYAAPPLLLRMVEAGRLGKKSGQGFYSY
;
A
#
# COMPACT_ATOMS: atom_id res chain seq x y z
N ASN A 1 1.79 -8.88 2.63
CA ASN A 1 1.91 -9.21 4.03
C ASN A 1 0.53 -9.59 4.58
N PRO A 2 0.32 -10.73 5.18
CA PRO A 2 1.34 -11.68 5.63
C PRO A 2 1.87 -12.58 4.51
N VAL A 3 3.18 -12.74 4.43
CA VAL A 3 3.88 -13.49 3.38
C VAL A 3 3.41 -14.95 3.25
N PRO A 4 3.13 -15.70 4.33
CA PRO A 4 2.70 -17.09 4.19
C PRO A 4 1.36 -17.24 3.46
N VAL A 5 0.46 -16.25 3.57
CA VAL A 5 -0.93 -16.32 3.10
C VAL A 5 -1.07 -15.79 1.67
N LEU A 6 -0.38 -14.70 1.33
CA LEU A 6 -0.50 -14.10 0.01
C LEU A 6 0.29 -14.88 -1.04
N PRO A 7 -0.26 -15.07 -2.25
CA PRO A 7 0.40 -15.81 -3.32
C PRO A 7 1.58 -15.06 -3.93
N LEU A 8 1.61 -13.73 -3.83
CA LEU A 8 2.61 -12.87 -4.47
C LEU A 8 3.93 -12.84 -3.70
N VAL A 9 5.03 -12.88 -4.46
CA VAL A 9 6.39 -12.48 -4.04
C VAL A 9 6.95 -11.49 -5.06
N GLU A 10 7.37 -10.32 -4.60
CA GLU A 10 8.14 -9.37 -5.39
C GLU A 10 9.62 -9.69 -5.22
N LEU A 11 10.25 -10.17 -6.30
CA LEU A 11 11.68 -10.47 -6.34
C LEU A 11 12.46 -9.22 -6.77
N VAL A 12 13.09 -8.60 -5.79
CA VAL A 12 13.82 -7.34 -5.99
C VAL A 12 15.27 -7.61 -6.35
N SER A 13 15.72 -7.07 -7.48
CA SER A 13 17.13 -7.12 -7.90
C SER A 13 17.78 -5.76 -7.72
N THR A 14 18.89 -5.73 -7.00
CA THR A 14 19.76 -4.56 -6.82
C THR A 14 20.86 -4.50 -7.90
N LEU A 15 21.68 -3.44 -7.88
CA LEU A 15 22.83 -3.30 -8.79
C LEU A 15 23.89 -4.39 -8.63
N VAL A 16 23.89 -5.09 -7.49
CA VAL A 16 24.87 -6.17 -7.21
C VAL A 16 24.24 -7.57 -7.22
N THR A 17 22.96 -7.69 -7.55
CA THR A 17 22.29 -8.98 -7.65
C THR A 17 22.68 -9.66 -8.97
N SER A 18 23.29 -10.85 -8.89
CA SER A 18 23.62 -11.63 -10.09
C SER A 18 22.37 -12.28 -10.69
N ASP A 19 22.37 -12.48 -12.00
CA ASP A 19 21.30 -13.20 -12.71
C ASP A 19 21.11 -14.63 -12.16
N ALA A 20 22.19 -15.30 -11.78
CA ALA A 20 22.15 -16.64 -11.20
C ALA A 20 21.42 -16.64 -9.85
N ALA A 21 21.69 -15.64 -8.99
CA ALA A 21 21.00 -15.49 -7.70
C ALA A 21 19.51 -15.19 -7.89
N ALA A 22 19.17 -14.29 -8.81
CA ALA A 22 17.78 -13.96 -9.13
C ALA A 22 17.03 -15.20 -9.67
N ALA A 23 17.62 -15.94 -10.61
CA ALA A 23 17.02 -17.15 -11.17
C ALA A 23 16.81 -18.25 -10.12
N ALA A 24 17.81 -18.51 -9.27
CA ALA A 24 17.69 -19.49 -8.19
C ALA A 24 16.61 -19.12 -7.18
N THR A 25 16.51 -17.83 -6.81
CA THR A 25 15.49 -17.33 -5.87
C THR A 25 14.09 -17.44 -6.47
N GLU A 26 13.92 -17.08 -7.75
CA GLU A 26 12.63 -17.24 -8.45
C GLU A 26 12.19 -18.70 -8.51
N GLN A 27 13.12 -19.60 -8.88
CA GLN A 27 12.84 -21.04 -8.91
C GLN A 27 12.41 -21.55 -7.53
N PHE A 28 13.13 -21.18 -6.48
CA PHE A 28 12.76 -21.54 -5.12
C PHE A 28 11.38 -21.02 -4.73
N ALA A 29 11.11 -19.72 -4.94
CA ALA A 29 9.84 -19.11 -4.59
C ALA A 29 8.66 -19.72 -5.37
N SER A 30 8.82 -20.00 -6.67
CA SER A 30 7.76 -20.56 -7.49
C SER A 30 7.59 -22.08 -7.32
N ALA A 31 8.68 -22.84 -7.44
CA ALA A 31 8.60 -24.30 -7.46
C ALA A 31 8.47 -24.92 -6.06
N VAL A 32 9.14 -24.33 -5.05
CA VAL A 32 9.15 -24.89 -3.68
C VAL A 32 8.05 -24.26 -2.81
N LEU A 33 7.89 -22.94 -2.90
CA LEU A 33 6.91 -22.22 -2.06
C LEU A 33 5.56 -22.02 -2.74
N GLY A 34 5.41 -22.37 -4.03
CA GLY A 34 4.17 -22.21 -4.79
C GLY A 34 3.73 -20.76 -4.96
N LYS A 35 4.68 -19.80 -4.95
CA LYS A 35 4.38 -18.37 -5.06
C LYS A 35 4.35 -17.89 -6.51
N GLN A 36 3.57 -16.86 -6.76
CA GLN A 36 3.61 -16.08 -8.00
C GLN A 36 4.70 -15.02 -7.87
N VAL A 37 5.75 -15.14 -8.67
CA VAL A 37 6.91 -14.25 -8.60
C VAL A 37 6.77 -13.13 -9.63
N VAL A 38 6.92 -11.88 -9.18
CA VAL A 38 7.06 -10.70 -10.02
C VAL A 38 8.45 -10.12 -9.81
N ARG A 39 9.23 -9.99 -10.88
CA ARG A 39 10.56 -9.38 -10.83
C ARG A 39 10.45 -7.87 -10.89
N CYS A 40 11.21 -7.17 -10.06
CA CYS A 40 11.31 -5.72 -10.09
C CYS A 40 12.70 -5.24 -9.68
N SER A 41 13.00 -3.99 -10.00
CA SER A 41 14.21 -3.31 -9.57
C SER A 41 14.05 -2.77 -8.14
N ASP A 42 15.18 -2.51 -7.48
CA ASP A 42 15.23 -1.92 -6.14
C ASP A 42 14.83 -0.44 -6.19
N ARG A 43 13.56 -0.19 -5.90
CA ARG A 43 12.96 1.15 -5.78
C ARG A 43 11.93 1.13 -4.65
N SER A 44 11.78 2.25 -3.95
CA SER A 44 10.78 2.37 -2.89
C SER A 44 9.37 2.05 -3.39
N GLY A 45 8.69 1.18 -2.66
CA GLY A 45 7.33 0.73 -3.00
C GLY A 45 7.26 -0.44 -3.98
N PHE A 46 8.37 -0.85 -4.59
CA PHE A 46 8.44 -1.91 -5.60
C PHE A 46 7.34 -1.77 -6.65
N VAL A 47 6.51 -2.79 -6.89
CA VAL A 47 5.38 -2.72 -7.84
C VAL A 47 4.08 -2.42 -7.09
N VAL A 48 3.75 -3.21 -6.07
CA VAL A 48 2.45 -3.12 -5.40
C VAL A 48 2.28 -1.80 -4.68
N ASN A 49 3.21 -1.42 -3.81
CA ASN A 49 3.08 -0.17 -3.05
C ASN A 49 3.25 1.08 -3.93
N ALA A 50 4.02 0.98 -5.04
CA ALA A 50 4.15 2.07 -6.00
C ALA A 50 2.81 2.48 -6.63
N LEU A 51 1.89 1.52 -6.80
CA LEU A 51 0.53 1.75 -7.28
C LEU A 51 -0.46 2.00 -6.14
N LEU A 52 -0.34 1.22 -5.06
CA LEU A 52 -1.30 1.24 -3.95
C LEU A 52 -1.23 2.55 -3.16
N VAL A 53 -0.02 3.01 -2.79
CA VAL A 53 0.12 4.17 -1.92
C VAL A 53 -0.47 5.44 -2.54
N PRO A 54 -0.14 5.83 -3.78
CA PRO A 54 -0.76 6.99 -4.42
C PRO A 54 -2.28 6.88 -4.52
N TYR A 55 -2.79 5.70 -4.81
CA TYR A 55 -4.23 5.42 -4.87
C TYR A 55 -4.90 5.64 -3.51
N LEU A 56 -4.34 5.11 -2.42
CA LEU A 56 -4.88 5.33 -1.07
C LEU A 56 -4.80 6.80 -0.65
N LEU A 57 -3.66 7.47 -0.91
CA LEU A 57 -3.50 8.89 -0.61
C LEU A 57 -4.47 9.78 -1.42
N ALA A 58 -4.77 9.42 -2.67
CA ALA A 58 -5.76 10.12 -3.48
C ALA A 58 -7.16 10.03 -2.85
N ALA A 59 -7.56 8.86 -2.33
CA ALA A 59 -8.82 8.68 -1.63
C ALA A 59 -8.88 9.53 -0.34
N VAL A 60 -7.78 9.57 0.43
CA VAL A 60 -7.69 10.44 1.62
C VAL A 60 -7.86 11.92 1.25
N ARG A 61 -7.19 12.38 0.18
CA ARG A 61 -7.33 13.77 -0.30
C ARG A 61 -8.75 14.12 -0.73
N MET A 62 -9.48 13.18 -1.35
CA MET A 62 -10.89 13.40 -1.72
C MET A 62 -11.77 13.67 -0.48
N VAL A 63 -11.56 12.90 0.59
CA VAL A 63 -12.27 13.09 1.85
C VAL A 63 -11.85 14.40 2.54
N GLU A 64 -10.55 14.68 2.60
CA GLU A 64 -10.01 15.92 3.18
C GLU A 64 -10.56 17.18 2.51
N ALA A 65 -10.67 17.13 1.17
CA ALA A 65 -11.25 18.23 0.39
C ALA A 65 -12.78 18.35 0.51
N GLY A 66 -13.44 17.45 1.23
CA GLY A 66 -14.91 17.42 1.33
C GLY A 66 -15.61 17.05 0.01
N PHE A 67 -14.88 16.45 -0.94
CA PHE A 67 -15.42 16.09 -2.26
C PHE A 67 -16.44 14.95 -2.16
N ALA A 68 -16.19 13.97 -1.28
CA ALA A 68 -17.10 12.87 -1.02
C ALA A 68 -16.90 12.36 0.42
N THR A 69 -17.92 11.67 0.96
CA THR A 69 -17.81 11.04 2.28
C THR A 69 -16.92 9.78 2.21
N VAL A 70 -16.38 9.37 3.36
CA VAL A 70 -15.61 8.10 3.48
C VAL A 70 -16.39 6.92 2.90
N ALA A 71 -17.68 6.82 3.25
CA ALA A 71 -18.53 5.72 2.79
C ALA A 71 -18.79 5.76 1.29
N ASP A 72 -18.97 6.95 0.71
CA ASP A 72 -19.24 7.10 -0.72
C ASP A 72 -18.00 6.81 -1.57
N VAL A 73 -16.81 7.25 -1.14
CA VAL A 73 -15.55 6.90 -1.82
C VAL A 73 -15.38 5.39 -1.87
N ASP A 74 -15.51 4.71 -0.74
CA ASP A 74 -15.35 3.26 -0.68
C ASP A 74 -16.42 2.53 -1.51
N LYS A 75 -17.68 2.95 -1.41
CA LYS A 75 -18.79 2.39 -2.18
C LYS A 75 -18.59 2.56 -3.69
N ALA A 76 -18.14 3.74 -4.13
CA ALA A 76 -17.91 4.01 -5.54
C ALA A 76 -16.82 3.11 -6.12
N VAL A 77 -15.73 2.90 -5.40
CA VAL A 77 -14.63 2.04 -5.84
C VAL A 77 -15.03 0.56 -5.86
N VAL A 78 -15.72 0.09 -4.82
CA VAL A 78 -16.21 -1.30 -4.78
C VAL A 78 -17.18 -1.57 -5.92
N ALA A 79 -18.15 -0.69 -6.14
CA ALA A 79 -19.17 -0.89 -7.16
C ALA A 79 -18.69 -0.56 -8.59
N GLY A 80 -17.86 0.48 -8.74
CA GLY A 80 -17.42 0.98 -10.05
C GLY A 80 -16.19 0.28 -10.61
N LEU A 81 -15.30 -0.21 -9.75
CA LEU A 81 -14.05 -0.88 -10.14
C LEU A 81 -14.02 -2.37 -9.78
N SER A 82 -15.08 -2.90 -9.19
CA SER A 82 -15.16 -4.29 -8.71
C SER A 82 -14.04 -4.65 -7.71
N HIS A 83 -13.59 -3.67 -6.94
CA HIS A 83 -12.61 -3.93 -5.89
C HIS A 83 -13.27 -4.67 -4.72
N PRO A 84 -12.58 -5.64 -4.09
CA PRO A 84 -13.13 -6.38 -2.95
C PRO A 84 -13.30 -5.50 -1.71
N MET A 85 -12.60 -4.37 -1.65
CA MET A 85 -12.61 -3.43 -0.53
C MET A 85 -12.33 -2.02 -1.03
N GLY A 86 -13.01 -1.02 -0.43
CA GLY A 86 -12.75 0.38 -0.73
C GLY A 86 -11.40 0.87 -0.17
N PRO A 87 -10.85 1.96 -0.72
CA PRO A 87 -9.50 2.44 -0.40
C PRO A 87 -9.34 2.89 1.06
N LEU A 88 -10.37 3.48 1.66
CA LEU A 88 -10.28 3.99 3.04
C LEU A 88 -10.39 2.85 4.06
N ARG A 89 -11.23 1.86 3.79
CA ARG A 89 -11.28 0.62 4.58
C ARG A 89 -9.98 -0.19 4.43
N LEU A 90 -9.39 -0.21 3.25
CA LEU A 90 -8.09 -0.83 3.01
C LEU A 90 -6.97 -0.08 3.75
N SER A 91 -7.00 1.25 3.77
CA SER A 91 -6.07 2.07 4.56
C SER A 91 -6.13 1.74 6.05
N ASP A 92 -7.35 1.59 6.60
CA ASP A 92 -7.55 1.17 7.99
C ASP A 92 -7.04 -0.27 8.26
N LEU A 93 -7.18 -1.16 7.28
CA LEU A 93 -6.69 -2.55 7.40
C LEU A 93 -5.16 -2.62 7.38
N VAL A 94 -4.51 -1.86 6.50
CA VAL A 94 -3.04 -1.73 6.41
C VAL A 94 -2.48 -1.07 7.66
N GLY A 95 -3.18 -0.11 8.18
CA GLY A 95 -2.78 0.78 9.27
C GLY A 95 -2.28 2.12 8.75
N LEU A 96 -2.86 3.20 9.27
CA LEU A 96 -2.61 4.56 8.78
C LEU A 96 -1.17 5.02 9.06
N ASP A 97 -0.57 4.59 10.15
CA ASP A 97 0.85 4.82 10.45
C ASP A 97 1.77 4.06 9.47
N THR A 98 1.41 2.83 9.10
CA THR A 98 2.14 2.05 8.08
C THR A 98 2.03 2.72 6.71
N LEU A 99 0.81 3.13 6.32
CA LEU A 99 0.60 3.88 5.07
C LEU A 99 1.44 5.16 5.04
N LYS A 100 1.41 5.94 6.13
CA LYS A 100 2.23 7.16 6.27
C LYS A 100 3.72 6.85 6.12
N LEU A 101 4.23 5.84 6.81
CA LEU A 101 5.64 5.47 6.77
C LEU A 101 6.10 5.12 5.35
N ILE A 102 5.30 4.35 4.61
CA ILE A 102 5.62 3.97 3.22
C ILE A 102 5.56 5.22 2.32
N ALA A 103 4.53 6.05 2.48
CA ALA A 103 4.38 7.29 1.74
C ALA A 103 5.58 8.23 1.94
N ASP A 104 6.02 8.43 3.19
CA ASP A 104 7.18 9.26 3.53
C ASP A 104 8.46 8.72 2.85
N LYS A 105 8.70 7.41 2.87
CA LYS A 105 9.85 6.78 2.21
C LYS A 105 9.82 6.97 0.69
N MET A 106 8.66 6.82 0.07
CA MET A 106 8.50 7.04 -1.36
C MET A 106 8.67 8.52 -1.71
N TYR A 107 8.12 9.43 -0.89
CA TYR A 107 8.32 10.86 -1.09
C TYR A 107 9.78 11.28 -0.92
N ASP A 108 10.50 10.68 0.04
CA ASP A 108 11.92 10.96 0.24
C ASP A 108 12.78 10.56 -0.95
N GLU A 109 12.45 9.47 -1.61
CA GLU A 109 13.18 9.00 -2.79
C GLU A 109 12.79 9.78 -4.07
N PHE A 110 11.48 9.94 -4.32
CA PHE A 110 11.00 10.47 -5.61
C PHE A 110 10.77 11.97 -5.60
N LYS A 111 10.51 12.57 -4.45
CA LYS A 111 10.15 14.00 -4.25
C LYS A 111 8.90 14.43 -5.06
N GLU A 112 8.03 13.49 -5.38
CA GLU A 112 6.81 13.76 -6.14
C GLU A 112 5.62 13.99 -5.20
N PRO A 113 4.82 15.06 -5.40
CA PRO A 113 3.69 15.40 -4.52
C PRO A 113 2.65 14.28 -4.35
N LEU A 114 2.55 13.38 -5.33
CA LEU A 114 1.61 12.26 -5.27
C LEU A 114 1.87 11.31 -4.10
N TYR A 115 3.12 11.23 -3.62
CA TYR A 115 3.52 10.41 -2.47
C TYR A 115 3.47 11.17 -1.14
N ALA A 116 3.33 12.50 -1.16
CA ALA A 116 3.24 13.28 0.07
C ALA A 116 1.99 12.91 0.88
N ALA A 117 2.16 12.54 2.14
CA ALA A 117 1.05 12.23 3.03
C ALA A 117 0.17 13.47 3.25
N PRO A 118 -1.16 13.41 2.98
CA PRO A 118 -2.04 14.55 3.18
C PRO A 118 -2.21 14.89 4.67
N PRO A 119 -2.45 16.16 5.02
CA PRO A 119 -2.61 16.62 6.41
C PRO A 119 -3.60 15.81 7.23
N LEU A 120 -4.73 15.39 6.64
CA LEU A 120 -5.71 14.54 7.33
C LEU A 120 -5.08 13.24 7.82
N LEU A 121 -4.29 12.55 6.98
CA LEU A 121 -3.61 11.32 7.36
C LEU A 121 -2.62 11.56 8.52
N LEU A 122 -1.85 12.66 8.46
CA LEU A 122 -0.91 13.02 9.52
C LEU A 122 -1.61 13.21 10.86
N ARG A 123 -2.70 13.98 10.86
CA ARG A 123 -3.51 14.26 12.08
C ARG A 123 -4.18 13.02 12.65
N MET A 124 -4.65 12.10 11.78
CA MET A 124 -5.21 10.83 12.24
C MET A 124 -4.17 9.98 12.94
N VAL A 125 -2.96 9.89 12.37
CA VAL A 125 -1.85 9.15 12.99
C VAL A 125 -1.44 9.79 14.33
N GLU A 126 -1.30 11.11 14.40
CA GLU A 126 -1.01 11.85 15.63
C GLU A 126 -2.07 11.63 16.71
N ALA A 127 -3.34 11.55 16.31
CA ALA A 127 -4.48 11.28 17.22
C ALA A 127 -4.59 9.81 17.64
N GLY A 128 -3.69 8.93 17.21
CA GLY A 128 -3.75 7.50 17.51
C GLY A 128 -4.86 6.72 16.78
N ARG A 129 -5.51 7.35 15.79
CA ARG A 129 -6.49 6.69 14.91
C ARG A 129 -5.77 5.94 13.81
N LEU A 130 -5.28 4.73 14.14
CA LEU A 130 -4.41 3.96 13.25
C LEU A 130 -5.15 2.93 12.40
N GLY A 131 -6.47 2.94 12.39
CA GLY A 131 -7.31 1.99 11.69
C GLY A 131 -7.73 0.81 12.56
N LYS A 132 -7.94 -0.35 11.93
CA LYS A 132 -8.49 -1.54 12.61
C LYS A 132 -7.68 -1.95 13.85
N LYS A 133 -6.37 -1.84 13.82
CA LYS A 133 -5.49 -2.22 14.95
C LYS A 133 -5.66 -1.38 16.21
N SER A 134 -6.15 -0.14 16.08
CA SER A 134 -6.44 0.75 17.21
C SER A 134 -7.94 0.87 17.52
N GLY A 135 -8.79 0.11 16.81
CA GLY A 135 -10.24 0.17 16.92
C GLY A 135 -10.88 1.37 16.22
N GLN A 136 -10.08 2.32 15.74
CA GLN A 136 -10.56 3.52 15.06
C GLN A 136 -9.58 4.01 13.99
N GLY A 137 -10.12 4.33 12.82
CA GLY A 137 -9.45 4.97 11.69
C GLY A 137 -10.44 5.86 10.96
N PHE A 138 -10.58 5.67 9.65
CA PHE A 138 -11.70 6.23 8.87
C PHE A 138 -13.03 5.63 9.30
N TYR A 139 -13.01 4.40 9.80
CA TYR A 139 -14.15 3.69 10.39
C TYR A 139 -13.89 3.38 11.87
N SER A 140 -14.97 3.00 12.57
CA SER A 140 -14.91 2.39 13.91
C SER A 140 -15.01 0.86 13.78
N TYR A 141 -14.29 0.12 14.64
CA TYR A 141 -14.17 -1.33 14.63
C TYR A 141 -14.49 -1.94 16.01
#